data_8f7c1c77a6a30b2d744bf53d45c90c34
#
_entry.id   8f7c1c77a6a30b2d744bf53d45c90c34
#
_cell.length_a   1.000
_cell.length_b   1.000
_cell.length_c   1.000
_cell.angle_alpha   90.00
_cell.angle_beta   90.00
_cell.angle_gamma   90.00
#
_symmetry.space_group_name_H-M   'P 1'
#
loop_
_entity.id
_entity.type
_entity.pdbx_description
1 polymer ?
#
loop_
_entity_poly.entity_id
_entity_poly.type
_entity_poly.pdbx_seq_one_letter_code
_entity_poly.pdbx_strand_id
1 'polypeptide(L)'
;MAHLDRLSGNEAVAVAMRQIDPDVMGAFPITPSTEIPQYFAQYVADGAVHTELVTVESEHSSMSVCMGAAAAGGRAISATSSAGLALMYELLYVAASSRLPIVLAVSTRALSGPININNDHSDAMGARDAGWIQIYAENNQEVYDNYVQAFPIAETPEVRLPVMICQDGFITSHAVENIELLEDEEVKGFVGEYDPEHYLLNSREPLAVGPYDVTHYYMEHKKQEAEAMKNAKAAILAQARRFEALTGRKYGFFEEYRMEDAEEAVVVIGSTAGTAKATVDMLRADGRKVGLVKVRVFRPFPGEELAEALKNCKAVAVMDKSEGFSACGGPLFAETRSALYDLETRPKLINIVYGLGGRDVSTRDIAGIYDRLHHIAQTGRVGEAYTHMGVREEV
;
A
#
# COMPACT_ATOMS: atom_id res chain seq x y z
N MET A 1 -25.20 -9.73 -7.52
CA MET A 1 -25.48 -8.27 -7.36
C MET A 1 -24.68 -7.81 -6.16
N ALA A 2 -23.96 -6.70 -6.28
CA ALA A 2 -23.16 -6.19 -5.16
C ALA A 2 -24.03 -5.99 -3.91
N HIS A 3 -23.55 -6.44 -2.76
CA HIS A 3 -24.21 -6.32 -1.47
C HIS A 3 -23.62 -5.12 -0.73
N LEU A 4 -24.46 -4.18 -0.31
CA LEU A 4 -24.03 -3.02 0.48
C LEU A 4 -23.97 -3.42 1.96
N ASP A 5 -22.82 -3.25 2.58
CA ASP A 5 -22.60 -3.52 4.00
C ASP A 5 -21.90 -2.34 4.70
N ARG A 6 -21.86 -2.37 6.03
CA ARG A 6 -21.21 -1.34 6.88
C ARG A 6 -20.09 -1.99 7.66
N LEU A 7 -18.88 -1.80 7.20
CA LEU A 7 -17.69 -2.47 7.74
C LEU A 7 -16.59 -1.46 8.04
N SER A 8 -15.81 -1.75 9.07
CA SER A 8 -14.50 -1.13 9.26
C SER A 8 -13.50 -1.67 8.22
N GLY A 9 -12.37 -0.99 8.06
CA GLY A 9 -11.33 -1.49 7.17
C GLY A 9 -10.78 -2.86 7.58
N ASN A 10 -10.66 -3.13 8.90
CA ASN A 10 -10.25 -4.45 9.39
C ASN A 10 -11.30 -5.53 9.07
N GLU A 11 -12.59 -5.23 9.24
CA GLU A 11 -13.68 -6.14 8.86
C GLU A 11 -13.70 -6.40 7.35
N ALA A 12 -13.51 -5.35 6.55
CA ALA A 12 -13.46 -5.44 5.10
C ALA A 12 -12.34 -6.38 4.62
N VAL A 13 -11.15 -6.31 5.24
CA VAL A 13 -10.06 -7.26 4.99
C VAL A 13 -10.46 -8.67 5.38
N ALA A 14 -11.02 -8.88 6.58
CA ALA A 14 -11.42 -10.20 7.06
C ALA A 14 -12.50 -10.84 6.17
N VAL A 15 -13.46 -10.05 5.68
CA VAL A 15 -14.48 -10.49 4.72
C VAL A 15 -13.84 -10.91 3.40
N ALA A 16 -12.93 -10.10 2.85
CA ALA A 16 -12.20 -10.46 1.64
C ALA A 16 -11.40 -11.77 1.82
N MET A 17 -10.70 -11.92 2.96
CA MET A 17 -9.98 -13.15 3.32
C MET A 17 -10.93 -14.35 3.34
N ARG A 18 -12.13 -14.22 3.96
CA ARG A 18 -13.14 -15.29 4.01
C ARG A 18 -13.59 -15.68 2.61
N GLN A 19 -13.86 -14.70 1.74
CA GLN A 19 -14.35 -14.95 0.38
C GLN A 19 -13.31 -15.64 -0.51
N ILE A 20 -12.02 -15.36 -0.26
CA ILE A 20 -10.91 -15.97 -0.99
C ILE A 20 -10.61 -17.38 -0.50
N ASP A 21 -10.84 -17.65 0.80
CA ASP A 21 -10.59 -18.92 1.47
C ASP A 21 -9.16 -19.44 1.21
N PRO A 22 -8.11 -18.72 1.66
CA PRO A 22 -6.71 -19.13 1.46
C PRO A 22 -6.37 -20.37 2.27
N ASP A 23 -5.27 -21.07 1.92
CA ASP A 23 -4.91 -22.33 2.57
C ASP A 23 -4.43 -22.15 4.01
N VAL A 24 -3.63 -21.10 4.28
CA VAL A 24 -3.01 -20.89 5.60
C VAL A 24 -3.02 -19.43 5.99
N MET A 25 -3.36 -19.17 7.25
CA MET A 25 -3.14 -17.87 7.91
C MET A 25 -2.16 -18.04 9.08
N GLY A 26 -1.00 -17.39 9.01
CA GLY A 26 -0.15 -17.16 10.19
C GLY A 26 -0.70 -15.99 10.99
N ALA A 27 -0.95 -16.14 12.29
CA ALA A 27 -1.61 -15.11 13.08
C ALA A 27 -0.90 -14.82 14.41
N PHE A 28 -0.54 -13.54 14.60
CA PHE A 28 -0.14 -12.97 15.88
C PHE A 28 -0.77 -11.58 16.03
N PRO A 29 -1.49 -11.28 17.15
CA PRO A 29 -2.26 -10.07 17.28
C PRO A 29 -1.37 -8.85 17.60
N ILE A 30 -1.56 -7.76 16.87
CA ILE A 30 -0.96 -6.45 17.17
C ILE A 30 -1.93 -5.31 16.79
N THR A 31 -2.08 -4.33 17.69
CA THR A 31 -2.89 -3.12 17.45
C THR A 31 -2.26 -2.24 16.34
N PRO A 32 -3.03 -1.70 15.35
CA PRO A 32 -4.49 -1.77 15.20
C PRO A 32 -5.00 -2.87 14.26
N SER A 33 -4.19 -3.83 13.85
CA SER A 33 -4.61 -4.93 12.96
C SER A 33 -5.26 -6.12 13.69
N THR A 34 -5.34 -6.10 15.02
CA THR A 34 -5.80 -7.23 15.85
C THR A 34 -7.17 -7.78 15.44
N GLU A 35 -8.09 -6.92 15.02
CA GLU A 35 -9.44 -7.34 14.63
C GLU A 35 -9.44 -8.22 13.37
N ILE A 36 -8.49 -8.08 12.46
CA ILE A 36 -8.41 -8.90 11.24
C ILE A 36 -8.31 -10.39 11.62
N PRO A 37 -7.28 -10.87 12.35
CA PRO A 37 -7.21 -12.26 12.74
C PRO A 37 -8.33 -12.68 13.70
N GLN A 38 -8.93 -11.77 14.49
CA GLN A 38 -10.07 -12.09 15.35
C GLN A 38 -11.33 -12.43 14.54
N TYR A 39 -11.72 -11.60 13.57
CA TYR A 39 -12.85 -11.88 12.69
C TYR A 39 -12.58 -13.14 11.86
N PHE A 40 -11.35 -13.29 11.35
CA PHE A 40 -11.01 -14.46 10.57
C PHE A 40 -11.05 -15.76 11.38
N ALA A 41 -10.58 -15.72 12.64
CA ALA A 41 -10.69 -16.86 13.56
C ALA A 41 -12.15 -17.28 13.81
N GLN A 42 -13.09 -16.32 13.83
CA GLN A 42 -14.50 -16.63 13.94
C GLN A 42 -14.99 -17.38 12.68
N TYR A 43 -14.60 -16.96 11.47
CA TYR A 43 -14.95 -17.67 10.24
C TYR A 43 -14.41 -19.11 10.21
N VAL A 44 -13.20 -19.33 10.73
CA VAL A 44 -12.62 -20.68 10.88
C VAL A 44 -13.45 -21.50 11.88
N ALA A 45 -13.77 -20.92 13.04
CA ALA A 45 -14.56 -21.61 14.08
C ALA A 45 -15.97 -21.97 13.62
N ASP A 46 -16.58 -21.14 12.78
CA ASP A 46 -17.92 -21.36 12.21
C ASP A 46 -17.89 -22.33 11.00
N GLY A 47 -16.72 -22.76 10.56
CA GLY A 47 -16.55 -23.60 9.37
C GLY A 47 -16.88 -22.88 8.06
N ALA A 48 -16.80 -21.55 8.05
CA ALA A 48 -17.08 -20.74 6.86
C ALA A 48 -15.90 -20.72 5.87
N VAL A 49 -14.73 -21.16 6.28
CA VAL A 49 -13.50 -21.28 5.48
C VAL A 49 -12.80 -22.60 5.77
N HIS A 50 -11.94 -23.04 4.85
CA HIS A 50 -11.12 -24.24 4.98
C HIS A 50 -9.70 -23.94 5.46
N THR A 51 -9.39 -22.68 5.65
CA THR A 51 -8.05 -22.16 6.01
C THR A 51 -7.54 -22.77 7.32
N GLU A 52 -6.30 -23.24 7.31
CA GLU A 52 -5.57 -23.57 8.54
C GLU A 52 -5.10 -22.29 9.23
N LEU A 53 -5.68 -21.96 10.39
CA LEU A 53 -5.30 -20.83 11.21
C LEU A 53 -4.20 -21.23 12.19
N VAL A 54 -2.99 -20.79 11.95
CA VAL A 54 -1.82 -21.08 12.78
C VAL A 54 -1.53 -19.90 13.71
N THR A 55 -1.92 -20.03 14.98
CA THR A 55 -1.56 -19.04 16.01
C THR A 55 -0.14 -19.30 16.49
N VAL A 56 0.64 -18.25 16.57
CA VAL A 56 2.09 -18.31 16.85
C VAL A 56 2.46 -17.36 18.00
N GLU A 57 3.72 -17.41 18.44
CA GLU A 57 4.23 -16.62 19.57
C GLU A 57 4.86 -15.27 19.16
N SER A 58 5.00 -15.01 17.86
CA SER A 58 5.55 -13.74 17.35
C SER A 58 5.19 -13.50 15.88
N GLU A 59 5.31 -12.26 15.44
CA GLU A 59 5.12 -11.92 14.03
C GLU A 59 6.18 -12.56 13.12
N HIS A 60 7.40 -12.73 13.61
CA HIS A 60 8.44 -13.47 12.89
C HIS A 60 8.00 -14.91 12.58
N SER A 61 7.45 -15.62 13.57
CA SER A 61 6.89 -16.96 13.37
C SER A 61 5.67 -16.97 12.45
N SER A 62 4.82 -15.94 12.52
CA SER A 62 3.69 -15.77 11.60
C SER A 62 4.15 -15.71 10.14
N MET A 63 5.14 -14.89 9.83
CA MET A 63 5.70 -14.81 8.48
C MET A 63 6.40 -16.12 8.08
N SER A 64 7.08 -16.80 9.03
CA SER A 64 7.71 -18.11 8.76
C SER A 64 6.68 -19.17 8.36
N VAL A 65 5.53 -19.21 9.02
CA VAL A 65 4.38 -20.06 8.65
C VAL A 65 3.91 -19.77 7.22
N CYS A 66 3.70 -18.49 6.91
CA CYS A 66 3.28 -18.06 5.57
C CYS A 66 4.30 -18.45 4.49
N MET A 67 5.58 -18.29 4.77
CA MET A 67 6.65 -18.69 3.84
C MET A 67 6.67 -20.19 3.59
N GLY A 68 6.52 -21.00 4.64
CA GLY A 68 6.44 -22.46 4.53
C GLY A 68 5.23 -22.91 3.71
N ALA A 69 4.06 -22.33 3.95
CA ALA A 69 2.84 -22.62 3.21
C ALA A 69 2.96 -22.21 1.73
N ALA A 70 3.41 -20.99 1.44
CA ALA A 70 3.60 -20.53 0.08
C ALA A 70 4.65 -21.34 -0.69
N ALA A 71 5.76 -21.73 -0.03
CA ALA A 71 6.76 -22.61 -0.62
C ALA A 71 6.20 -24.02 -0.92
N ALA A 72 5.27 -24.50 -0.10
CA ALA A 72 4.57 -25.77 -0.30
C ALA A 72 3.52 -25.74 -1.44
N GLY A 73 3.21 -24.55 -1.96
CA GLY A 73 2.27 -24.35 -3.06
C GLY A 73 0.88 -23.85 -2.62
N GLY A 74 0.71 -23.48 -1.35
CA GLY A 74 -0.54 -22.94 -0.80
C GLY A 74 -0.60 -21.41 -0.84
N ARG A 75 -1.82 -20.86 -0.82
CA ARG A 75 -2.09 -19.45 -0.57
C ARG A 75 -1.90 -19.12 0.90
N ALA A 76 -1.02 -18.17 1.19
CA ALA A 76 -0.68 -17.80 2.56
C ALA A 76 -0.97 -16.32 2.82
N ILE A 77 -1.56 -16.04 3.99
CA ILE A 77 -1.92 -14.69 4.42
C ILE A 77 -1.48 -14.40 5.85
N SER A 78 -1.31 -13.13 6.15
CA SER A 78 -1.16 -12.64 7.52
C SER A 78 -1.64 -11.18 7.64
N ALA A 79 -1.68 -10.68 8.87
CA ALA A 79 -1.95 -9.28 9.17
C ALA A 79 -1.00 -8.78 10.25
N THR A 80 -0.54 -7.52 10.13
CA THR A 80 0.41 -6.93 11.09
C THR A 80 0.36 -5.41 11.10
N SER A 81 1.20 -4.81 11.94
CA SER A 81 1.35 -3.35 12.13
C SER A 81 2.72 -3.04 12.75
N SER A 82 3.28 -1.86 12.51
CA SER A 82 4.37 -1.24 13.30
C SER A 82 5.53 -2.19 13.65
N ALA A 83 5.75 -2.37 14.96
CA ALA A 83 6.81 -3.23 15.50
C ALA A 83 6.67 -4.68 15.04
N GLY A 84 5.45 -5.16 14.76
CA GLY A 84 5.23 -6.50 14.20
C GLY A 84 5.80 -6.62 12.78
N LEU A 85 5.57 -5.62 11.92
CA LEU A 85 6.18 -5.57 10.59
C LEU A 85 7.72 -5.47 10.70
N ALA A 86 8.23 -4.67 11.65
CA ALA A 86 9.65 -4.57 11.91
C ALA A 86 10.26 -5.90 12.39
N LEU A 87 9.54 -6.67 13.19
CA LEU A 87 9.99 -7.99 13.64
C LEU A 87 10.01 -9.04 12.52
N MET A 88 9.19 -8.86 11.47
CA MET A 88 9.21 -9.66 10.25
C MET A 88 10.34 -9.27 9.27
N TYR A 89 11.07 -8.17 9.51
CA TYR A 89 11.89 -7.48 8.51
C TYR A 89 12.84 -8.38 7.73
N GLU A 90 13.59 -9.25 8.41
CA GLU A 90 14.48 -10.23 7.75
C GLU A 90 13.71 -11.11 6.78
N LEU A 91 12.55 -11.62 7.22
CA LEU A 91 11.76 -12.57 6.45
C LEU A 91 11.07 -11.91 5.24
N LEU A 92 10.84 -10.60 5.27
CA LEU A 92 10.31 -9.90 4.11
C LEU A 92 11.23 -10.03 2.91
N TYR A 93 12.54 -9.85 3.10
CA TYR A 93 13.53 -10.04 2.04
C TYR A 93 13.62 -11.50 1.57
N VAL A 94 13.54 -12.45 2.50
CA VAL A 94 13.57 -13.88 2.16
C VAL A 94 12.33 -14.28 1.35
N ALA A 95 11.14 -13.81 1.73
CA ALA A 95 9.90 -14.10 1.02
C ALA A 95 9.93 -13.56 -0.43
N ALA A 96 10.39 -12.33 -0.61
CA ALA A 96 10.48 -11.70 -1.92
C ALA A 96 11.53 -12.39 -2.82
N SER A 97 12.74 -12.65 -2.30
CA SER A 97 13.80 -13.30 -3.06
C SER A 97 13.49 -14.77 -3.38
N SER A 98 12.72 -15.45 -2.53
CA SER A 98 12.21 -16.80 -2.78
C SER A 98 10.96 -16.83 -3.67
N ARG A 99 10.48 -15.67 -4.13
CA ARG A 99 9.37 -15.52 -5.06
C ARG A 99 8.06 -16.15 -4.53
N LEU A 100 7.77 -15.92 -3.24
CA LEU A 100 6.60 -16.45 -2.53
C LEU A 100 5.44 -15.44 -2.56
N PRO A 101 4.31 -15.76 -3.21
CA PRO A 101 3.19 -14.83 -3.41
C PRO A 101 2.30 -14.74 -2.14
N ILE A 102 2.86 -14.22 -1.06
CA ILE A 102 2.16 -14.02 0.20
C ILE A 102 1.39 -12.69 0.16
N VAL A 103 0.16 -12.64 0.68
CA VAL A 103 -0.58 -11.40 0.84
C VAL A 103 -0.64 -11.01 2.31
N LEU A 104 -0.10 -9.82 2.62
CA LEU A 104 -0.01 -9.27 3.96
C LEU A 104 -0.88 -8.03 4.09
N ALA A 105 -1.84 -8.04 5.01
CA ALA A 105 -2.58 -6.84 5.40
C ALA A 105 -1.78 -6.04 6.43
N VAL A 106 -1.58 -4.75 6.18
CA VAL A 106 -0.86 -3.86 7.09
C VAL A 106 -1.76 -2.70 7.49
N SER A 107 -2.23 -2.71 8.75
CA SER A 107 -2.87 -1.53 9.33
C SER A 107 -1.76 -0.63 9.87
N THR A 108 -1.33 0.34 9.04
CA THR A 108 -0.12 1.13 9.29
C THR A 108 -0.17 1.88 10.63
N ARG A 109 0.93 1.85 11.34
CA ARG A 109 1.09 2.44 12.66
C ARG A 109 2.52 2.92 12.84
N ALA A 110 2.68 4.04 13.55
CA ALA A 110 3.98 4.59 13.90
C ALA A 110 4.92 3.53 14.48
N LEU A 111 6.17 3.48 14.01
CA LEU A 111 7.20 2.67 14.63
C LEU A 111 7.56 3.21 16.02
N SER A 112 7.83 2.29 16.94
CA SER A 112 8.21 2.63 18.33
C SER A 112 9.50 3.41 18.38
N GLY A 113 9.51 4.41 19.28
CA GLY A 113 10.64 5.24 19.60
C GLY A 113 10.34 6.74 19.46
N PRO A 114 9.40 7.31 20.27
CA PRO A 114 8.61 6.72 21.37
C PRO A 114 7.47 5.83 20.87
N ILE A 115 6.91 5.02 21.78
CA ILE A 115 5.74 4.17 21.43
C ILE A 115 4.52 5.04 21.14
N ASN A 116 3.88 4.74 20.02
CA ASN A 116 2.62 5.34 19.60
C ASN A 116 1.81 4.26 18.87
N ILE A 117 0.50 4.18 19.15
CA ILE A 117 -0.37 3.17 18.53
C ILE A 117 -1.14 3.70 17.33
N ASN A 118 -1.10 5.02 17.10
CA ASN A 118 -1.85 5.65 16.02
C ASN A 118 -1.08 5.61 14.69
N ASN A 119 -1.78 6.00 13.65
CA ASN A 119 -1.30 5.93 12.29
C ASN A 119 -0.11 6.87 12.00
N ASP A 120 0.88 6.34 11.34
CA ASP A 120 1.67 6.95 10.28
C ASP A 120 2.17 5.84 9.34
N HIS A 121 2.98 6.17 8.35
CA HIS A 121 3.44 5.18 7.37
C HIS A 121 4.89 4.71 7.62
N SER A 122 5.47 5.02 8.78
CA SER A 122 6.88 4.71 9.06
C SER A 122 7.20 3.20 9.00
N ASP A 123 6.25 2.35 9.37
CA ASP A 123 6.39 0.90 9.31
C ASP A 123 6.47 0.38 7.88
N ALA A 124 5.45 0.63 7.06
CA ALA A 124 5.42 0.17 5.67
C ALA A 124 6.48 0.86 4.81
N MET A 125 6.77 2.15 5.05
CA MET A 125 7.85 2.87 4.38
C MET A 125 9.23 2.36 4.80
N GLY A 126 9.39 1.86 6.03
CA GLY A 126 10.60 1.15 6.48
C GLY A 126 10.85 -0.12 5.67
N ALA A 127 9.80 -0.80 5.21
CA ALA A 127 9.87 -2.03 4.44
C ALA A 127 9.85 -1.84 2.91
N ARG A 128 9.86 -0.59 2.40
CA ARG A 128 9.69 -0.26 0.98
C ARG A 128 10.70 -0.90 0.02
N ASP A 129 11.87 -1.26 0.51
CA ASP A 129 12.96 -1.82 -0.29
C ASP A 129 13.11 -3.34 -0.11
N ALA A 130 12.15 -3.99 0.56
CA ALA A 130 12.19 -5.44 0.84
C ALA A 130 11.75 -6.33 -0.33
N GLY A 131 11.44 -5.77 -1.52
CA GLY A 131 11.01 -6.53 -2.69
C GLY A 131 9.53 -6.87 -2.73
N TRP A 132 8.71 -6.27 -1.87
CA TRP A 132 7.26 -6.43 -1.83
C TRP A 132 6.55 -5.41 -2.72
N ILE A 133 5.48 -5.82 -3.37
CA ILE A 133 4.52 -4.89 -3.97
C ILE A 133 3.79 -4.19 -2.82
N GLN A 134 3.67 -2.85 -2.88
CA GLN A 134 2.99 -2.08 -1.83
C GLN A 134 1.84 -1.28 -2.44
N ILE A 135 0.63 -1.56 -1.97
CA ILE A 135 -0.61 -0.90 -2.40
C ILE A 135 -1.28 -0.28 -1.18
N TYR A 136 -1.60 1.00 -1.26
CA TYR A 136 -2.22 1.78 -0.20
C TYR A 136 -3.67 2.09 -0.52
N ALA A 137 -4.52 2.05 0.47
CA ALA A 137 -5.93 2.35 0.37
C ALA A 137 -6.26 3.73 0.98
N GLU A 138 -7.20 4.45 0.37
CA GLU A 138 -7.76 5.69 0.89
C GLU A 138 -8.88 5.45 1.91
N ASN A 139 -9.75 4.46 1.62
CA ASN A 139 -10.97 4.17 2.36
C ASN A 139 -11.25 2.66 2.42
N ASN A 140 -12.33 2.26 3.10
CA ASN A 140 -12.64 0.85 3.32
C ASN A 140 -12.99 0.10 2.04
N GLN A 141 -13.63 0.77 1.06
CA GLN A 141 -13.88 0.16 -0.25
C GLN A 141 -12.58 -0.19 -0.96
N GLU A 142 -11.60 0.72 -0.94
CA GLU A 142 -10.29 0.46 -1.54
C GLU A 142 -9.51 -0.64 -0.81
N VAL A 143 -9.66 -0.73 0.53
CA VAL A 143 -9.05 -1.81 1.31
C VAL A 143 -9.55 -3.17 0.82
N TYR A 144 -10.86 -3.35 0.74
CA TYR A 144 -11.50 -4.57 0.25
C TYR A 144 -11.08 -4.88 -1.19
N ASP A 145 -11.23 -3.92 -2.09
CA ASP A 145 -10.97 -4.09 -3.52
C ASP A 145 -9.49 -4.38 -3.80
N ASN A 146 -8.58 -3.71 -3.09
CA ASN A 146 -7.14 -3.96 -3.19
C ASN A 146 -6.77 -5.35 -2.69
N TYR A 147 -7.40 -5.81 -1.59
CA TYR A 147 -7.12 -7.13 -1.03
C TYR A 147 -7.53 -8.25 -1.99
N VAL A 148 -8.70 -8.14 -2.61
CA VAL A 148 -9.16 -9.10 -3.63
C VAL A 148 -8.24 -9.11 -4.85
N GLN A 149 -7.77 -7.94 -5.30
CA GLN A 149 -6.85 -7.84 -6.45
C GLN A 149 -5.43 -8.34 -6.15
N ALA A 150 -5.01 -8.38 -4.87
CA ALA A 150 -3.65 -8.71 -4.48
C ALA A 150 -3.22 -10.12 -4.91
N PHE A 151 -4.11 -11.11 -4.83
CA PHE A 151 -3.80 -12.50 -5.14
C PHE A 151 -3.44 -12.71 -6.61
N PRO A 152 -4.31 -12.38 -7.58
CA PRO A 152 -3.95 -12.55 -8.98
C PRO A 152 -2.78 -11.66 -9.42
N ILE A 153 -2.48 -10.56 -8.71
CA ILE A 153 -1.25 -9.78 -8.94
C ILE A 153 -0.03 -10.58 -8.46
N ALA A 154 -0.05 -11.05 -7.20
CA ALA A 154 1.05 -11.78 -6.59
C ALA A 154 1.35 -13.09 -7.32
N GLU A 155 0.32 -13.80 -7.78
CA GLU A 155 0.37 -15.13 -8.38
C GLU A 155 0.71 -15.11 -9.88
N THR A 156 0.68 -13.93 -10.54
CA THR A 156 1.07 -13.78 -11.95
C THR A 156 2.46 -14.42 -12.16
N PRO A 157 2.65 -15.37 -13.11
CA PRO A 157 3.90 -16.14 -13.27
C PRO A 157 5.16 -15.28 -13.43
N GLU A 158 5.08 -14.18 -14.18
CA GLU A 158 6.17 -13.25 -14.43
C GLU A 158 6.47 -12.35 -13.22
N VAL A 159 5.56 -12.33 -12.23
CA VAL A 159 5.66 -11.54 -11.00
C VAL A 159 6.08 -12.41 -9.83
N ARG A 160 5.20 -13.26 -9.32
CA ARG A 160 5.42 -14.12 -8.14
C ARG A 160 6.17 -13.38 -7.03
N LEU A 161 5.62 -12.25 -6.60
CA LEU A 161 6.12 -11.43 -5.51
C LEU A 161 5.07 -11.29 -4.44
N PRO A 162 5.48 -11.19 -3.17
CA PRO A 162 4.54 -10.90 -2.10
C PRO A 162 3.97 -9.48 -2.20
N VAL A 163 2.76 -9.29 -1.67
CA VAL A 163 2.02 -8.02 -1.72
C VAL A 163 1.64 -7.56 -0.32
N MET A 164 1.90 -6.30 -0.01
CA MET A 164 1.38 -5.59 1.17
C MET A 164 0.19 -4.73 0.76
N ILE A 165 -0.95 -4.93 1.42
CA ILE A 165 -2.11 -4.04 1.33
C ILE A 165 -2.13 -3.19 2.59
N CYS A 166 -1.85 -1.90 2.42
CA CYS A 166 -1.70 -0.94 3.51
C CYS A 166 -2.96 -0.10 3.68
N GLN A 167 -3.45 0.01 4.91
CA GLN A 167 -4.53 0.90 5.31
C GLN A 167 -4.12 1.75 6.51
N ASP A 168 -4.66 2.94 6.61
CA ASP A 168 -4.34 3.84 7.72
C ASP A 168 -4.95 3.33 9.03
N GLY A 169 -4.07 3.00 10.00
CA GLY A 169 -4.47 2.47 11.31
C GLY A 169 -5.35 3.45 12.08
N PHE A 170 -6.40 2.95 12.74
CA PHE A 170 -7.48 3.66 13.42
C PHE A 170 -8.35 4.55 12.49
N ILE A 171 -7.78 5.19 11.47
CA ILE A 171 -8.52 6.06 10.55
C ILE A 171 -9.37 5.19 9.62
N THR A 172 -8.73 4.40 8.74
CA THR A 172 -9.41 3.48 7.83
C THR A 172 -9.75 2.17 8.54
N SER A 173 -8.81 1.63 9.32
CA SER A 173 -8.95 0.29 9.91
C SER A 173 -10.12 0.15 10.89
N HIS A 174 -10.57 1.24 11.54
CA HIS A 174 -11.63 1.23 12.55
C HIS A 174 -12.83 2.12 12.21
N ALA A 175 -12.72 3.03 11.24
CA ALA A 175 -13.88 3.78 10.79
C ALA A 175 -14.84 2.88 10.02
N VAL A 176 -16.14 2.97 10.32
CA VAL A 176 -17.17 2.18 9.63
C VAL A 176 -17.70 2.98 8.45
N GLU A 177 -17.62 2.40 7.27
CA GLU A 177 -18.10 2.98 6.01
C GLU A 177 -19.08 2.04 5.31
N ASN A 178 -19.91 2.59 4.43
CA ASN A 178 -20.69 1.76 3.52
C ASN A 178 -19.78 1.27 2.39
N ILE A 179 -19.71 -0.04 2.19
CA ILE A 179 -18.93 -0.65 1.12
C ILE A 179 -19.79 -1.60 0.30
N GLU A 180 -19.48 -1.71 -0.98
CA GLU A 180 -20.08 -2.66 -1.90
C GLU A 180 -19.23 -3.92 -1.96
N LEU A 181 -19.74 -5.01 -1.39
CA LEU A 181 -19.13 -6.33 -1.44
C LEU A 181 -19.55 -7.10 -2.70
N LEU A 182 -18.63 -7.83 -3.26
CA LEU A 182 -18.92 -8.85 -4.26
C LEU A 182 -19.54 -10.10 -3.62
N GLU A 183 -20.30 -10.86 -4.38
CA GLU A 183 -20.73 -12.20 -3.96
C GLU A 183 -19.50 -13.14 -3.89
N ASP A 184 -19.56 -14.15 -3.03
CA ASP A 184 -18.44 -15.07 -2.80
C ASP A 184 -17.97 -15.74 -4.11
N GLU A 185 -18.90 -16.12 -4.98
CA GLU A 185 -18.58 -16.74 -6.27
C GLU A 185 -17.94 -15.75 -7.26
N GLU A 186 -18.27 -14.47 -7.16
CA GLU A 186 -17.62 -13.42 -7.99
C GLU A 186 -16.16 -13.22 -7.55
N VAL A 187 -15.89 -13.22 -6.23
CA VAL A 187 -14.52 -13.13 -5.70
C VAL A 187 -13.71 -14.36 -6.09
N LYS A 188 -14.26 -15.56 -5.88
CA LYS A 188 -13.61 -16.83 -6.28
C LYS A 188 -13.31 -16.86 -7.78
N GLY A 189 -14.27 -16.47 -8.60
CA GLY A 189 -14.09 -16.39 -10.05
C GLY A 189 -13.07 -15.35 -10.50
N PHE A 190 -12.95 -14.23 -9.79
CA PHE A 190 -11.95 -13.19 -10.06
C PHE A 190 -10.55 -13.64 -9.63
N VAL A 191 -10.41 -14.18 -8.42
CA VAL A 191 -9.12 -14.64 -7.89
C VAL A 191 -8.62 -15.87 -8.64
N GLY A 192 -9.53 -16.80 -8.99
CA GLY A 192 -9.23 -18.04 -9.69
C GLY A 192 -8.57 -19.09 -8.78
N GLU A 193 -8.32 -20.26 -9.34
CA GLU A 193 -7.55 -21.32 -8.67
C GLU A 193 -6.05 -20.97 -8.71
N TYR A 194 -5.33 -21.34 -7.64
CA TYR A 194 -3.89 -21.23 -7.58
C TYR A 194 -3.26 -22.59 -7.88
N ASP A 195 -2.60 -22.68 -9.02
CA ASP A 195 -1.89 -23.89 -9.48
C ASP A 195 -0.43 -23.52 -9.81
N PRO A 196 0.45 -23.44 -8.80
CA PRO A 196 1.83 -23.05 -9.02
C PRO A 196 2.60 -24.13 -9.78
N GLU A 197 3.30 -23.73 -10.85
CA GLU A 197 4.15 -24.63 -11.64
C GLU A 197 5.27 -25.25 -10.76
N HIS A 198 5.84 -24.45 -9.86
CA HIS A 198 6.98 -24.84 -9.02
C HIS A 198 6.65 -24.65 -7.55
N TYR A 199 6.66 -25.76 -6.80
CA TYR A 199 6.42 -25.74 -5.36
C TYR A 199 7.11 -26.93 -4.64
N LEU A 200 7.42 -26.76 -3.37
CA LEU A 200 8.25 -27.68 -2.61
C LEU A 200 7.69 -29.11 -2.50
N LEU A 201 6.36 -29.24 -2.45
CA LEU A 201 5.68 -30.55 -2.32
C LEU A 201 5.46 -31.25 -3.67
N ASN A 202 5.93 -30.68 -4.79
CA ASN A 202 5.86 -31.34 -6.09
C ASN A 202 6.94 -32.44 -6.19
N SER A 203 6.56 -33.66 -5.83
CA SER A 203 7.48 -34.81 -5.86
C SER A 203 7.90 -35.24 -7.27
N ARG A 204 7.21 -34.76 -8.33
CA ARG A 204 7.55 -35.07 -9.71
C ARG A 204 8.67 -34.18 -10.23
N GLU A 205 8.74 -32.96 -9.75
CA GLU A 205 9.75 -31.96 -10.08
C GLU A 205 10.32 -31.35 -8.80
N PRO A 206 11.17 -32.09 -8.06
CA PRO A 206 11.67 -31.64 -6.78
C PRO A 206 12.55 -30.40 -6.93
N LEU A 207 12.33 -29.41 -6.09
CA LEU A 207 13.12 -28.19 -6.05
C LEU A 207 13.51 -27.82 -4.62
N ALA A 208 14.48 -26.93 -4.47
CA ALA A 208 14.84 -26.33 -3.19
C ALA A 208 14.38 -24.88 -3.18
N VAL A 209 13.89 -24.40 -2.04
CA VAL A 209 13.50 -23.02 -1.80
C VAL A 209 14.49 -22.37 -0.83
N GLY A 210 14.91 -21.14 -1.09
CA GLY A 210 15.87 -20.42 -0.25
C GLY A 210 17.30 -20.93 -0.39
N PRO A 211 17.92 -20.85 -1.58
CA PRO A 211 19.29 -21.32 -1.80
C PRO A 211 20.30 -20.47 -0.99
N TYR A 212 21.41 -21.10 -0.61
CA TYR A 212 22.59 -20.38 -0.18
C TYR A 212 23.39 -19.93 -1.41
N ASP A 213 23.35 -18.63 -1.69
CA ASP A 213 24.06 -18.05 -2.81
C ASP A 213 25.47 -17.64 -2.45
N VAL A 214 26.39 -18.03 -3.30
CA VAL A 214 27.76 -17.50 -3.30
C VAL A 214 27.85 -16.30 -4.26
N THR A 215 29.01 -15.64 -4.29
CA THR A 215 29.27 -14.45 -5.11
C THR A 215 28.90 -14.57 -6.59
N HIS A 216 28.78 -15.78 -7.11
CA HIS A 216 28.52 -16.04 -8.55
C HIS A 216 27.03 -16.03 -8.91
N TYR A 217 26.09 -16.10 -7.95
CA TYR A 217 24.65 -16.26 -8.24
C TYR A 217 23.75 -15.22 -7.54
N TYR A 218 24.21 -14.59 -6.48
CA TYR A 218 23.40 -13.65 -5.71
C TYR A 218 22.90 -12.45 -6.55
N MET A 219 23.77 -11.89 -7.41
CA MET A 219 23.42 -10.76 -8.26
C MET A 219 22.37 -11.12 -9.31
N GLU A 220 22.45 -12.34 -9.86
CA GLU A 220 21.48 -12.85 -10.83
C GLU A 220 20.11 -13.05 -10.18
N HIS A 221 20.05 -13.60 -8.98
CA HIS A 221 18.78 -13.74 -8.25
C HIS A 221 18.17 -12.36 -7.90
N LYS A 222 18.96 -11.40 -7.44
CA LYS A 222 18.48 -10.02 -7.21
C LYS A 222 18.02 -9.34 -8.51
N LYS A 223 18.67 -9.63 -9.64
CA LYS A 223 18.24 -9.15 -10.96
C LYS A 223 16.89 -9.74 -11.36
N GLN A 224 16.65 -11.03 -11.13
CA GLN A 224 15.35 -11.67 -11.37
C GLN A 224 14.23 -11.05 -10.53
N GLU A 225 14.49 -10.77 -9.25
CA GLU A 225 13.54 -10.08 -8.36
C GLU A 225 13.22 -8.67 -8.88
N ALA A 226 14.24 -7.93 -9.33
CA ALA A 226 14.05 -6.60 -9.91
C ALA A 226 13.22 -6.63 -11.20
N GLU A 227 13.43 -7.61 -12.08
CA GLU A 227 12.61 -7.79 -13.28
C GLU A 227 11.16 -8.17 -12.93
N ALA A 228 10.95 -9.02 -11.93
CA ALA A 228 9.63 -9.34 -11.43
C ALA A 228 8.88 -8.10 -10.92
N MET A 229 9.56 -7.22 -10.19
CA MET A 229 8.99 -5.95 -9.73
C MET A 229 8.61 -5.02 -10.90
N LYS A 230 9.38 -5.00 -12.00
CA LYS A 230 9.00 -4.28 -13.22
C LYS A 230 7.75 -4.87 -13.87
N ASN A 231 7.69 -6.20 -13.99
CA ASN A 231 6.56 -6.90 -14.57
C ASN A 231 5.28 -6.70 -13.75
N ALA A 232 5.40 -6.46 -12.44
CA ALA A 232 4.27 -6.17 -11.56
C ALA A 232 3.45 -4.95 -12.01
N LYS A 233 4.05 -3.94 -12.67
CA LYS A 233 3.29 -2.81 -13.24
C LYS A 233 2.22 -3.30 -14.22
N ALA A 234 2.59 -4.16 -15.15
CA ALA A 234 1.65 -4.69 -16.15
C ALA A 234 0.56 -5.56 -15.51
N ALA A 235 0.95 -6.41 -14.54
CA ALA A 235 0.02 -7.26 -13.80
C ALA A 235 -1.00 -6.42 -13.01
N ILE A 236 -0.56 -5.41 -12.27
CA ILE A 236 -1.44 -4.50 -11.50
C ILE A 236 -2.48 -3.86 -12.42
N LEU A 237 -2.07 -3.31 -13.57
CA LEU A 237 -3.01 -2.68 -14.50
C LEU A 237 -3.93 -3.70 -15.20
N ALA A 238 -3.45 -4.91 -15.45
CA ALA A 238 -4.28 -5.98 -16.02
C ALA A 238 -5.38 -6.39 -15.03
N GLN A 239 -5.04 -6.60 -13.77
CA GLN A 239 -6.02 -6.95 -12.74
C GLN A 239 -6.98 -5.79 -12.44
N ALA A 240 -6.50 -4.55 -12.43
CA ALA A 240 -7.35 -3.37 -12.30
C ALA A 240 -8.41 -3.29 -13.41
N ARG A 241 -8.05 -3.56 -14.67
CA ARG A 241 -9.02 -3.60 -15.80
C ARG A 241 -10.02 -4.74 -15.66
N ARG A 242 -9.58 -5.93 -15.22
CA ARG A 242 -10.48 -7.06 -14.95
C ARG A 242 -11.47 -6.72 -13.83
N PHE A 243 -10.98 -6.05 -12.79
CA PHE A 243 -11.79 -5.63 -11.65
C PHE A 243 -12.79 -4.55 -12.03
N GLU A 244 -12.37 -3.56 -12.87
CA GLU A 244 -13.27 -2.54 -13.43
C GLU A 244 -14.39 -3.18 -14.27
N ALA A 245 -14.06 -4.17 -15.09
CA ALA A 245 -15.06 -4.89 -15.89
C ALA A 245 -16.09 -5.65 -15.03
N LEU A 246 -15.69 -6.13 -13.85
CA LEU A 246 -16.56 -6.84 -12.92
C LEU A 246 -17.42 -5.87 -12.08
N THR A 247 -16.84 -4.77 -11.62
CA THR A 247 -17.42 -3.91 -10.57
C THR A 247 -17.83 -2.52 -11.04
N GLY A 248 -17.28 -2.06 -12.16
CA GLY A 248 -17.34 -0.66 -12.60
C GLY A 248 -16.38 0.27 -11.84
N ARG A 249 -15.70 -0.21 -10.79
CA ARG A 249 -14.73 0.58 -10.01
C ARG A 249 -13.36 0.57 -10.68
N LYS A 250 -12.83 1.76 -10.92
CA LYS A 250 -11.61 1.96 -11.70
C LYS A 250 -10.40 2.18 -10.80
N TYR A 251 -9.35 1.42 -11.03
CA TYR A 251 -8.09 1.52 -10.33
C TYR A 251 -6.91 1.69 -11.29
N GLY A 252 -5.86 2.38 -10.83
CA GLY A 252 -4.60 2.59 -11.52
C GLY A 252 -3.44 2.57 -10.52
N PHE A 253 -2.31 3.11 -10.91
CA PHE A 253 -1.20 3.33 -9.98
C PHE A 253 -1.48 4.47 -9.01
N PHE A 254 -2.21 5.46 -9.45
CA PHE A 254 -2.68 6.63 -8.71
C PHE A 254 -4.00 7.10 -9.29
N GLU A 255 -4.67 7.99 -8.58
CA GLU A 255 -5.83 8.73 -9.03
C GLU A 255 -5.45 10.19 -9.27
N GLU A 256 -5.82 10.70 -10.43
CA GLU A 256 -5.73 12.12 -10.77
C GLU A 256 -7.07 12.79 -10.45
N TYR A 257 -7.07 13.66 -9.46
CA TYR A 257 -8.28 14.39 -9.06
C TYR A 257 -8.17 15.85 -9.45
N ARG A 258 -9.01 16.29 -10.40
CA ARG A 258 -9.01 17.66 -10.94
C ARG A 258 -7.64 18.10 -11.51
N MET A 259 -6.93 17.20 -12.18
CA MET A 259 -5.59 17.46 -12.72
C MET A 259 -5.60 18.05 -14.14
N GLU A 260 -6.72 18.07 -14.84
CA GLU A 260 -6.82 18.39 -16.28
C GLU A 260 -6.23 19.76 -16.67
N ASP A 261 -6.37 20.75 -15.79
CA ASP A 261 -5.84 22.12 -15.97
C ASP A 261 -5.11 22.64 -14.72
N ALA A 262 -4.68 21.74 -13.84
CA ALA A 262 -4.04 22.10 -12.59
C ALA A 262 -2.68 22.75 -12.81
N GLU A 263 -2.48 23.92 -12.21
CA GLU A 263 -1.21 24.63 -12.16
C GLU A 263 -0.44 24.32 -10.83
N GLU A 264 -1.17 23.91 -9.81
CA GLU A 264 -0.67 23.56 -8.49
C GLU A 264 -1.27 22.21 -8.08
N ALA A 265 -0.44 21.31 -7.54
CA ALA A 265 -0.92 20.00 -7.13
C ALA A 265 -0.34 19.55 -5.79
N VAL A 266 -1.11 18.71 -5.09
CA VAL A 266 -0.64 17.95 -3.94
C VAL A 266 -0.52 16.49 -4.35
N VAL A 267 0.53 15.80 -3.87
CA VAL A 267 0.70 14.36 -4.00
C VAL A 267 0.62 13.75 -2.60
N VAL A 268 -0.22 12.73 -2.42
CA VAL A 268 -0.49 12.14 -1.10
C VAL A 268 -0.76 10.64 -1.20
N ILE A 269 -0.60 9.90 -0.10
CA ILE A 269 -0.95 8.49 0.07
C ILE A 269 -1.96 8.33 1.22
N GLY A 270 -2.86 7.35 1.12
CA GLY A 270 -3.75 6.92 2.19
C GLY A 270 -4.95 7.83 2.43
N SER A 271 -5.52 7.74 3.63
CA SER A 271 -6.80 8.36 4.00
C SER A 271 -6.85 9.88 3.87
N THR A 272 -5.71 10.56 3.98
CA THR A 272 -5.62 12.01 3.85
C THR A 272 -6.07 12.50 2.47
N ALA A 273 -6.09 11.62 1.46
CA ALA A 273 -6.59 11.96 0.13
C ALA A 273 -8.05 12.45 0.15
N GLY A 274 -8.90 11.88 1.00
CA GLY A 274 -10.29 12.34 1.15
C GLY A 274 -10.39 13.79 1.61
N THR A 275 -9.62 14.17 2.64
CA THR A 275 -9.53 15.57 3.11
C THR A 275 -8.95 16.49 2.03
N ALA A 276 -7.95 16.00 1.29
CA ALA A 276 -7.35 16.76 0.20
C ALA A 276 -8.33 16.97 -0.97
N LYS A 277 -9.12 15.97 -1.36
CA LYS A 277 -10.20 16.11 -2.37
C LYS A 277 -11.21 17.19 -1.98
N ALA A 278 -11.70 17.14 -0.73
CA ALA A 278 -12.62 18.16 -0.22
C ALA A 278 -12.00 19.58 -0.27
N THR A 279 -10.71 19.69 0.05
CA THR A 279 -9.98 20.97 -0.05
C THR A 279 -9.84 21.44 -1.49
N VAL A 280 -9.52 20.54 -2.43
CA VAL A 280 -9.45 20.86 -3.86
C VAL A 280 -10.79 21.38 -4.36
N ASP A 281 -11.90 20.71 -4.02
CA ASP A 281 -13.24 21.15 -4.47
C ASP A 281 -13.58 22.55 -3.93
N MET A 282 -13.26 22.84 -2.67
CA MET A 282 -13.45 24.15 -2.07
C MET A 282 -12.64 25.23 -2.82
N LEU A 283 -11.35 24.98 -3.06
CA LEU A 283 -10.47 25.95 -3.75
C LEU A 283 -10.84 26.12 -5.24
N ARG A 284 -11.30 25.04 -5.87
CA ARG A 284 -11.82 25.09 -7.24
C ARG A 284 -13.10 25.91 -7.35
N ALA A 285 -13.98 25.87 -6.36
CA ALA A 285 -15.17 26.73 -6.30
C ALA A 285 -14.80 28.23 -6.25
N ASP A 286 -13.63 28.56 -5.67
CA ASP A 286 -13.05 29.90 -5.67
C ASP A 286 -12.26 30.23 -6.96
N GLY A 287 -12.30 29.37 -7.97
CA GLY A 287 -11.68 29.58 -9.29
C GLY A 287 -10.17 29.24 -9.36
N ARG A 288 -9.61 28.59 -8.35
CA ARG A 288 -8.19 28.17 -8.35
C ARG A 288 -8.00 26.93 -9.21
N LYS A 289 -6.88 26.87 -9.95
CA LYS A 289 -6.48 25.71 -10.77
C LYS A 289 -5.61 24.77 -9.96
N VAL A 290 -6.20 24.09 -9.01
CA VAL A 290 -5.54 23.15 -8.11
C VAL A 290 -5.98 21.72 -8.40
N GLY A 291 -5.09 20.75 -8.18
CA GLY A 291 -5.37 19.32 -8.36
C GLY A 291 -4.68 18.46 -7.31
N LEU A 292 -5.01 17.20 -7.30
CA LEU A 292 -4.47 16.20 -6.37
C LEU A 292 -4.08 14.94 -7.13
N VAL A 293 -2.93 14.37 -6.80
CA VAL A 293 -2.56 13.00 -7.17
C VAL A 293 -2.55 12.14 -5.92
N LYS A 294 -3.47 11.18 -5.86
CA LYS A 294 -3.52 10.18 -4.79
C LYS A 294 -2.77 8.93 -5.25
N VAL A 295 -1.59 8.68 -4.70
CA VAL A 295 -0.80 7.48 -5.02
C VAL A 295 -1.42 6.26 -4.34
N ARG A 296 -1.73 5.23 -5.13
CA ARG A 296 -2.22 3.93 -4.68
C ARG A 296 -1.09 2.90 -4.61
N VAL A 297 -0.25 2.84 -5.64
CA VAL A 297 0.86 1.88 -5.73
C VAL A 297 2.18 2.59 -5.43
N PHE A 298 2.81 2.21 -4.32
CA PHE A 298 4.11 2.76 -3.94
C PHE A 298 5.27 1.88 -4.43
N ARG A 299 5.06 0.58 -4.52
CA ARG A 299 5.99 -0.38 -5.16
C ARG A 299 5.22 -1.34 -6.08
N PRO A 300 5.63 -1.46 -7.33
CA PRO A 300 6.66 -0.67 -8.05
C PRO A 300 6.25 0.80 -8.17
N PHE A 301 7.20 1.72 -7.99
CA PHE A 301 6.87 3.16 -8.08
C PHE A 301 6.58 3.57 -9.52
N PRO A 302 5.46 4.23 -9.79
CA PRO A 302 5.05 4.60 -11.15
C PRO A 302 5.67 5.94 -11.56
N GLY A 303 7.02 6.00 -11.61
CA GLY A 303 7.75 7.25 -11.77
C GLY A 303 7.48 7.96 -13.10
N GLU A 304 7.47 7.23 -14.20
CA GLU A 304 7.22 7.78 -15.54
C GLU A 304 5.79 8.33 -15.66
N GLU A 305 4.82 7.55 -15.17
CA GLU A 305 3.40 7.92 -15.21
C GLU A 305 3.12 9.13 -14.31
N LEU A 306 3.75 9.19 -13.12
CA LEU A 306 3.63 10.31 -12.19
C LEU A 306 4.28 11.57 -12.76
N ALA A 307 5.45 11.44 -13.40
CA ALA A 307 6.12 12.55 -14.07
C ALA A 307 5.23 13.16 -15.16
N GLU A 308 4.57 12.31 -15.96
CA GLU A 308 3.62 12.74 -16.99
C GLU A 308 2.43 13.51 -16.41
N ALA A 309 1.85 13.01 -15.31
CA ALA A 309 0.71 13.65 -14.62
C ALA A 309 1.07 15.04 -14.04
N LEU A 310 2.32 15.23 -13.60
CA LEU A 310 2.75 16.44 -12.91
C LEU A 310 3.51 17.46 -13.80
N LYS A 311 3.90 17.09 -15.01
CA LYS A 311 4.80 17.92 -15.86
C LYS A 311 4.29 19.32 -16.17
N ASN A 312 2.96 19.50 -16.19
CA ASN A 312 2.32 20.79 -16.50
C ASN A 312 2.08 21.67 -15.27
N CYS A 313 2.30 21.14 -14.06
CA CYS A 313 2.18 21.91 -12.84
C CYS A 313 3.34 22.90 -12.69
N LYS A 314 3.06 24.06 -12.12
CA LYS A 314 4.09 25.07 -11.77
C LYS A 314 4.74 24.75 -10.43
N ALA A 315 3.93 24.29 -9.47
CA ALA A 315 4.36 23.95 -8.12
C ALA A 315 3.62 22.72 -7.60
N VAL A 316 4.33 21.83 -6.89
CA VAL A 316 3.79 20.60 -6.32
C VAL A 316 4.28 20.45 -4.88
N ALA A 317 3.36 20.12 -3.98
CA ALA A 317 3.66 19.68 -2.63
C ALA A 317 3.50 18.17 -2.52
N VAL A 318 4.49 17.50 -1.99
CA VAL A 318 4.41 16.07 -1.65
C VAL A 318 4.23 15.95 -0.15
N MET A 319 3.13 15.30 0.25
CA MET A 319 2.78 15.11 1.65
C MET A 319 3.19 13.71 2.10
N ASP A 320 4.16 13.63 3.00
CA ASP A 320 4.65 12.39 3.59
C ASP A 320 4.13 12.20 5.02
N LYS A 321 3.46 11.08 5.26
CA LYS A 321 3.07 10.64 6.62
C LYS A 321 4.15 9.70 7.21
N SER A 322 5.39 10.00 6.91
CA SER A 322 6.58 9.29 7.38
C SER A 322 7.80 10.21 7.30
N GLU A 323 8.59 10.21 8.37
CA GLU A 323 9.90 10.86 8.35
C GLU A 323 10.91 9.95 7.64
N GLY A 324 11.69 10.50 6.72
CA GLY A 324 12.66 9.70 5.95
C GLY A 324 14.11 9.82 6.46
N PHE A 325 14.42 10.84 7.27
CA PHE A 325 15.79 11.19 7.69
C PHE A 325 16.80 11.25 6.53
N SER A 326 16.29 11.48 5.33
CA SER A 326 17.07 11.56 4.11
C SER A 326 17.55 13.00 3.85
N ALA A 327 18.49 13.16 2.93
CA ALA A 327 18.98 14.48 2.54
C ALA A 327 17.93 15.39 1.88
N CYS A 328 16.80 14.84 1.44
CA CYS A 328 15.82 15.57 0.64
C CYS A 328 14.38 15.52 1.13
N GLY A 329 14.07 14.83 2.23
CA GLY A 329 12.72 14.74 2.78
C GLY A 329 12.18 13.32 2.92
N GLY A 330 10.86 13.16 2.94
CA GLY A 330 10.18 11.88 3.13
C GLY A 330 10.28 10.92 1.94
N PRO A 331 9.86 9.66 2.12
CA PRO A 331 9.99 8.62 1.09
C PRO A 331 9.23 8.92 -0.20
N LEU A 332 7.97 9.38 -0.11
CA LEU A 332 7.17 9.73 -1.28
C LEU A 332 7.78 10.93 -2.04
N PHE A 333 8.27 11.92 -1.29
CA PHE A 333 8.95 13.07 -1.89
C PHE A 333 10.21 12.67 -2.63
N ALA A 334 11.04 11.80 -2.05
CA ALA A 334 12.27 11.34 -2.67
C ALA A 334 12.00 10.63 -4.02
N GLU A 335 11.01 9.74 -4.06
CA GLU A 335 10.59 9.04 -5.28
C GLU A 335 10.00 10.02 -6.31
N THR A 336 9.09 10.90 -5.88
CA THR A 336 8.48 11.90 -6.78
C THR A 336 9.53 12.83 -7.37
N ARG A 337 10.47 13.30 -6.54
CA ARG A 337 11.58 14.16 -6.98
C ARG A 337 12.47 13.45 -7.98
N SER A 338 12.80 12.20 -7.73
CA SER A 338 13.59 11.37 -8.64
C SER A 338 12.88 11.19 -9.99
N ALA A 339 11.59 10.89 -9.98
CA ALA A 339 10.77 10.74 -11.18
C ALA A 339 10.73 12.00 -12.07
N LEU A 340 10.73 13.18 -11.44
CA LEU A 340 10.66 14.46 -12.14
C LEU A 340 12.05 15.02 -12.57
N TYR A 341 13.14 14.39 -12.12
CA TYR A 341 14.49 14.98 -12.27
C TYR A 341 14.90 15.20 -13.73
N ASP A 342 14.58 14.25 -14.61
CA ASP A 342 15.01 14.26 -16.01
C ASP A 342 14.05 15.03 -16.95
N LEU A 343 12.97 15.60 -16.43
CA LEU A 343 12.10 16.47 -17.23
C LEU A 343 12.83 17.78 -17.59
N GLU A 344 12.72 18.26 -18.82
CA GLU A 344 13.25 19.54 -19.26
C GLU A 344 12.62 20.70 -18.48
N THR A 345 11.28 20.68 -18.35
CA THR A 345 10.53 21.63 -17.54
C THR A 345 9.95 20.89 -16.34
N ARG A 346 10.26 21.35 -15.15
CA ARG A 346 9.89 20.69 -13.88
C ARG A 346 9.11 21.63 -12.99
N PRO A 347 8.07 21.15 -12.29
CA PRO A 347 7.44 21.93 -11.24
C PRO A 347 8.44 22.22 -10.11
N LYS A 348 8.21 23.30 -9.39
CA LYS A 348 8.86 23.53 -8.11
C LYS A 348 8.28 22.57 -7.07
N LEU A 349 9.14 21.90 -6.31
CA LEU A 349 8.72 20.88 -5.33
C LEU A 349 8.97 21.36 -3.91
N ILE A 350 7.98 21.05 -3.05
CA ILE A 350 8.14 21.12 -1.59
C ILE A 350 7.69 19.81 -0.96
N ASN A 351 8.26 19.50 0.19
CA ASN A 351 7.86 18.33 1.01
C ASN A 351 7.24 18.81 2.31
N ILE A 352 6.11 18.21 2.66
CA ILE A 352 5.41 18.43 3.91
C ILE A 352 5.33 17.12 4.67
N VAL A 353 6.11 16.97 5.73
CA VAL A 353 5.92 15.87 6.69
C VAL A 353 4.78 16.24 7.62
N TYR A 354 3.84 15.31 7.79
CA TYR A 354 2.60 15.57 8.52
C TYR A 354 2.04 14.30 9.15
N GLY A 355 1.10 14.47 10.06
CA GLY A 355 0.25 13.38 10.56
C GLY A 355 0.99 12.28 11.34
N LEU A 356 2.26 12.48 11.69
CA LEU A 356 3.05 11.48 12.43
C LEU A 356 2.37 11.12 13.74
N GLY A 357 2.32 9.82 14.03
CA GLY A 357 1.69 9.31 15.25
C GLY A 357 0.20 9.64 15.34
N GLY A 358 -0.50 9.81 14.22
CA GLY A 358 -1.94 10.06 14.15
C GLY A 358 -2.37 11.50 14.39
N ARG A 359 -1.47 12.48 14.21
CA ARG A 359 -1.86 13.89 14.30
C ARG A 359 -2.82 14.27 13.19
N ASP A 360 -3.94 14.92 13.57
CA ASP A 360 -4.99 15.33 12.66
C ASP A 360 -4.51 16.33 11.60
N VAL A 361 -5.14 16.26 10.44
CA VAL A 361 -4.94 17.16 9.30
C VAL A 361 -6.30 17.64 8.80
N SER A 362 -6.50 18.95 8.82
CA SER A 362 -7.75 19.56 8.41
C SER A 362 -7.70 20.10 6.97
N THR A 363 -8.85 20.39 6.40
CA THR A 363 -8.96 21.11 5.13
C THR A 363 -8.27 22.48 5.15
N ARG A 364 -8.25 23.14 6.32
CA ARG A 364 -7.54 24.41 6.50
C ARG A 364 -6.02 24.25 6.38
N ASP A 365 -5.47 23.18 6.94
CA ASP A 365 -4.04 22.89 6.86
C ASP A 365 -3.62 22.64 5.41
N ILE A 366 -4.40 21.84 4.68
CA ILE A 366 -4.15 21.54 3.27
C ILE A 366 -4.35 22.79 2.40
N ALA A 367 -5.36 23.66 2.69
CA ALA A 367 -5.52 24.92 1.99
C ALA A 367 -4.30 25.83 2.16
N GLY A 368 -3.70 25.88 3.36
CA GLY A 368 -2.45 26.58 3.61
C GLY A 368 -1.27 26.07 2.77
N ILE A 369 -1.23 24.75 2.47
CA ILE A 369 -0.25 24.19 1.52
C ILE A 369 -0.48 24.75 0.12
N TYR A 370 -1.72 24.78 -0.36
CA TYR A 370 -2.04 25.37 -1.68
C TYR A 370 -1.75 26.87 -1.74
N ASP A 371 -1.92 27.63 -0.65
CA ASP A 371 -1.55 29.05 -0.61
C ASP A 371 -0.05 29.23 -0.77
N ARG A 372 0.73 28.35 -0.16
CA ARG A 372 2.18 28.30 -0.33
C ARG A 372 2.57 27.91 -1.77
N LEU A 373 1.90 26.93 -2.38
CA LEU A 373 2.11 26.55 -3.78
C LEU A 373 1.79 27.68 -4.72
N HIS A 374 0.72 28.42 -4.46
CA HIS A 374 0.32 29.58 -5.24
C HIS A 374 1.41 30.67 -5.24
N HIS A 375 1.95 30.97 -4.06
CA HIS A 375 3.07 31.90 -3.96
C HIS A 375 4.31 31.42 -4.73
N ILE A 376 4.62 30.14 -4.65
CA ILE A 376 5.75 29.54 -5.40
C ILE A 376 5.51 29.61 -6.91
N ALA A 377 4.30 29.30 -7.37
CA ALA A 377 3.92 29.34 -8.79
C ALA A 377 4.04 30.75 -9.38
N GLN A 378 3.71 31.78 -8.58
CA GLN A 378 3.78 33.19 -9.00
C GLN A 378 5.22 33.75 -8.98
N THR A 379 5.99 33.37 -7.97
CA THR A 379 7.31 34.02 -7.71
C THR A 379 8.51 33.19 -8.16
N GLY A 380 8.33 31.88 -8.36
CA GLY A 380 9.39 30.91 -8.59
C GLY A 380 10.27 30.64 -7.35
N ARG A 381 9.95 31.24 -6.20
CA ARG A 381 10.76 31.13 -4.96
C ARG A 381 10.16 30.05 -4.06
N VAL A 382 10.92 28.99 -3.81
CA VAL A 382 10.49 27.85 -2.98
C VAL A 382 10.57 28.17 -1.48
N GLY A 383 11.57 28.95 -1.05
CA GLY A 383 11.86 29.12 0.37
C GLY A 383 12.38 27.81 0.99
N GLU A 384 11.84 27.45 2.15
CA GLU A 384 12.13 26.17 2.80
C GLU A 384 11.41 25.03 2.10
N ALA A 385 12.17 24.13 1.48
CA ALA A 385 11.58 23.07 0.65
C ALA A 385 11.07 21.86 1.46
N TYR A 386 11.47 21.72 2.71
CA TYR A 386 11.11 20.61 3.59
C TYR A 386 10.63 21.16 4.94
N THR A 387 9.41 20.83 5.31
CA THR A 387 8.79 21.36 6.54
C THR A 387 7.91 20.31 7.22
N HIS A 388 7.75 20.44 8.53
CA HIS A 388 6.82 19.66 9.33
C HIS A 388 5.56 20.48 9.60
N MET A 389 4.39 19.94 9.25
CA MET A 389 3.10 20.56 9.49
C MET A 389 2.49 20.06 10.79
N GLY A 390 1.94 20.99 11.57
CA GLY A 390 1.22 20.66 12.80
C GLY A 390 2.13 20.44 14.02
N VAL A 391 3.40 20.71 13.93
CA VAL A 391 4.29 20.74 15.12
C VAL A 391 3.83 21.87 16.05
N ARG A 392 3.76 21.60 17.35
CA ARG A 392 3.51 22.67 18.33
C ARG A 392 4.76 23.51 18.46
N GLU A 393 4.64 24.81 18.25
CA GLU A 393 5.69 25.74 18.64
C GLU A 393 5.83 25.68 20.15
N GLU A 394 7.07 25.82 20.65
CA GLU A 394 7.32 25.80 22.10
C GLU A 394 6.52 26.92 22.76
N VAL A 395 5.86 26.56 23.86
CA VAL A 395 5.14 27.48 24.75
C VAL A 395 6.15 28.14 25.70
#